data_4d6c91be8b394e15d35da51793a1aa4e
#
_entry.id   4d6c91be8b394e15d35da51793a1aa4e
#
_cell.length_a   1.000
_cell.length_b   1.000
_cell.length_c   1.000
_cell.angle_alpha   90.00
_cell.angle_beta   90.00
_cell.angle_gamma   90.00
#
_symmetry.space_group_name_H-M   'P 1'
#
loop_
_entity.id
_entity.type
_entity.pdbx_description
1 polymer ?
#
loop_
_entity_poly.entity_id
_entity_poly.type
_entity_poly.pdbx_seq_one_letter_code
_entity_poly.pdbx_strand_id
1 'polypeptide(L)'
;MVSTVTGKALREVTHPSYQAWSYASLIDSYNQEVYDRNVGLYPCAFLHNYDLTDSDPINSEQYKDYINAAPMFGSKDFEKLRNFIKKIVTEGDDKEGLYIIENAKTKRSKKLQDSFSSVLKGNKEFVLIDDQKVIFEEALRIGVNAHLHNEKSVLIVEGCPGTGKSVLAINLLKQFLNRSFNSFYVTKNSASREVFKAKLKIDKMSGLNNLFKGSGSFYDCESNSFDVLIVDEARRLNKKSGLFSNLGENQIKEIINSSMFSIFFIDENQRVTLKDNGSIDEIKKYARYYNAGIHKMKLKSQFRCDGSDGYLAWLDNVLEIRETANFDLDNKYDFKVFDDPNDLRQAIVEKNKINNKSRLVAGYCWYWISEGKNKTDIYDITIPEYDFGMSWNLGNSSTWAIDKESVNEVGCIHTCQGLEFDYVGVIIGDDIRYENGHIVTDYTKRAKTDQSIKGIKK
;
A
#
# COMPACT_ATOMS: atom_id res chain seq x y z
N MET A 1 -10.12 6.67 19.82
CA MET A 1 -9.17 7.80 20.06
C MET A 1 -9.38 8.34 21.46
N VAL A 2 -8.35 8.84 22.07
CA VAL A 2 -8.41 9.52 23.37
C VAL A 2 -7.75 10.88 23.24
N SER A 3 -8.28 11.88 23.95
CA SER A 3 -7.69 13.22 23.99
C SER A 3 -6.73 13.33 25.16
N THR A 4 -5.51 13.73 24.90
CA THR A 4 -4.47 13.92 25.93
C THR A 4 -3.62 15.15 25.65
N VAL A 5 -2.98 15.69 26.69
CA VAL A 5 -2.05 16.81 26.56
C VAL A 5 -0.65 16.28 26.23
N THR A 6 -0.20 16.51 25.02
CA THR A 6 1.15 16.14 24.57
C THR A 6 1.86 17.38 24.03
N GLY A 7 3.06 17.68 24.54
CA GLY A 7 3.82 18.86 24.11
C GLY A 7 3.10 20.17 24.34
N LYS A 8 2.38 20.32 25.46
CA LYS A 8 1.59 21.49 25.88
C LYS A 8 0.33 21.76 25.01
N ALA A 9 -0.07 20.84 24.13
CA ALA A 9 -1.29 20.95 23.34
C ALA A 9 -2.19 19.72 23.56
N LEU A 10 -3.51 19.94 23.56
CA LEU A 10 -4.50 18.86 23.53
C LEU A 10 -4.45 18.18 22.16
N ARG A 11 -4.25 16.87 22.15
CA ARG A 11 -4.17 16.07 20.92
C ARG A 11 -5.03 14.81 21.05
N GLU A 12 -5.60 14.39 19.94
CA GLU A 12 -6.21 13.08 19.82
C GLU A 12 -5.11 12.06 19.47
N VAL A 13 -5.04 11.02 20.29
CA VAL A 13 -4.07 9.91 20.13
C VAL A 13 -4.78 8.58 20.20
N THR A 14 -4.11 7.52 19.79
CA THR A 14 -4.61 6.16 19.94
C THR A 14 -4.78 5.80 21.41
N HIS A 15 -5.79 4.97 21.70
CA HIS A 15 -5.99 4.46 23.05
C HIS A 15 -4.78 3.61 23.49
N PRO A 16 -4.26 3.73 24.74
CA PRO A 16 -3.04 3.04 25.17
C PRO A 16 -3.09 1.52 24.98
N SER A 17 -4.21 0.87 25.35
CA SER A 17 -4.38 -0.56 25.10
C SER A 17 -4.38 -0.92 23.62
N TYR A 18 -5.02 -0.09 22.78
CA TYR A 18 -4.97 -0.29 21.33
C TYR A 18 -3.53 -0.18 20.80
N GLN A 19 -2.78 0.80 21.26
CA GLN A 19 -1.39 1.00 20.85
C GLN A 19 -0.54 -0.21 21.22
N ALA A 20 -0.60 -0.65 22.48
CA ALA A 20 0.15 -1.83 22.93
C ALA A 20 -0.24 -3.10 22.16
N TRP A 21 -1.53 -3.33 21.96
CA TRP A 21 -2.03 -4.45 21.16
C TRP A 21 -1.61 -4.36 19.69
N SER A 22 -1.63 -3.17 19.09
CA SER A 22 -1.23 -2.98 17.69
C SER A 22 0.25 -3.28 17.46
N TYR A 23 1.12 -2.91 18.40
CA TYR A 23 2.55 -3.24 18.34
C TYR A 23 2.81 -4.74 18.48
N ALA A 24 2.14 -5.41 19.43
CA ALA A 24 2.23 -6.87 19.53
C ALA A 24 1.74 -7.55 18.25
N SER A 25 0.64 -7.09 17.67
CA SER A 25 0.12 -7.60 16.38
C SER A 25 1.08 -7.36 15.21
N LEU A 26 1.83 -6.24 15.23
CA LEU A 26 2.87 -5.97 14.25
C LEU A 26 4.00 -7.01 14.38
N ILE A 27 4.51 -7.21 15.59
CA ILE A 27 5.58 -8.20 15.86
C ILE A 27 5.12 -9.60 15.42
N ASP A 28 3.92 -10.04 15.82
CA ASP A 28 3.34 -11.33 15.44
C ASP A 28 3.23 -11.50 13.90
N SER A 29 2.87 -10.42 13.22
CA SER A 29 2.63 -10.45 11.77
C SER A 29 3.92 -10.43 10.94
N TYR A 30 4.97 -9.77 11.43
CA TYR A 30 6.16 -9.46 10.62
C TYR A 30 7.47 -10.08 11.14
N ASN A 31 7.51 -10.62 12.34
CA ASN A 31 8.72 -11.20 12.91
C ASN A 31 8.78 -12.71 12.69
N GLN A 32 9.79 -13.19 11.91
CA GLN A 32 9.91 -14.60 11.56
C GLN A 32 10.20 -15.49 12.77
N GLU A 33 11.07 -15.06 13.68
CA GLU A 33 11.45 -15.84 14.85
C GLU A 33 10.29 -15.99 15.85
N VAL A 34 9.50 -14.93 16.03
CA VAL A 34 8.30 -14.98 16.86
C VAL A 34 7.32 -16.00 16.33
N TYR A 35 7.15 -16.05 15.01
CA TYR A 35 6.28 -17.02 14.34
C TYR A 35 6.81 -18.45 14.45
N ASP A 36 8.08 -18.68 14.08
CA ASP A 36 8.66 -20.01 14.00
C ASP A 36 8.80 -20.66 15.39
N ARG A 37 9.11 -19.86 16.40
CA ARG A 37 9.26 -20.30 17.79
C ARG A 37 7.97 -20.25 18.60
N ASN A 38 6.87 -19.79 17.98
CA ASN A 38 5.58 -19.58 18.65
C ASN A 38 5.70 -18.77 19.95
N VAL A 39 6.42 -17.64 19.88
CA VAL A 39 6.65 -16.77 21.05
C VAL A 39 5.35 -16.10 21.45
N GLY A 40 4.92 -16.30 22.68
CA GLY A 40 3.72 -15.65 23.23
C GLY A 40 3.95 -14.16 23.45
N LEU A 41 3.08 -13.32 22.89
CA LEU A 41 3.10 -11.87 23.05
C LEU A 41 1.98 -11.43 24.00
N TYR A 42 2.34 -10.72 25.06
CA TYR A 42 1.42 -10.29 26.13
C TYR A 42 1.48 -8.77 26.29
N PRO A 43 0.83 -8.01 25.39
CA PRO A 43 0.87 -6.55 25.43
C PRO A 43 0.18 -6.00 26.68
N CYS A 44 0.75 -4.92 27.20
CA CYS A 44 0.10 -4.10 28.24
C CYS A 44 0.56 -2.64 28.13
N ALA A 45 -0.16 -1.72 28.74
CA ALA A 45 0.19 -0.32 28.79
C ALA A 45 0.38 0.15 30.24
N PHE A 46 1.51 0.79 30.55
CA PHE A 46 1.78 1.39 31.86
C PHE A 46 1.80 2.92 31.77
N LEU A 47 0.78 3.54 32.33
CA LEU A 47 0.56 4.97 32.35
C LEU A 47 1.19 5.56 33.63
N HIS A 48 2.53 5.64 33.67
CA HIS A 48 3.30 5.92 34.89
C HIS A 48 2.99 7.30 35.52
N ASN A 49 2.52 8.26 34.76
CA ASN A 49 2.15 9.61 35.20
C ASN A 49 0.64 9.83 35.29
N TYR A 50 -0.17 8.78 35.16
CA TYR A 50 -1.63 8.90 35.16
C TYR A 50 -2.23 8.05 36.28
N ASP A 51 -3.06 8.67 37.11
CA ASP A 51 -3.78 7.98 38.18
C ASP A 51 -5.08 7.38 37.61
N LEU A 52 -5.00 6.13 37.19
CA LEU A 52 -6.09 5.40 36.52
C LEU A 52 -7.15 4.99 37.53
N THR A 53 -8.42 5.32 37.28
CA THR A 53 -9.57 4.91 38.07
C THR A 53 -10.59 4.13 37.22
N ASP A 54 -11.44 3.35 37.86
CA ASP A 54 -12.47 2.56 37.16
C ASP A 54 -13.48 3.46 36.42
N SER A 55 -13.69 4.68 36.87
CA SER A 55 -14.62 5.65 36.27
C SER A 55 -14.01 6.50 35.15
N ASP A 56 -12.73 6.30 34.85
CA ASP A 56 -12.09 7.09 33.79
C ASP A 56 -12.66 6.82 32.40
N PRO A 57 -12.82 7.88 31.58
CA PRO A 57 -13.30 7.72 30.20
C PRO A 57 -12.50 6.74 29.35
N ILE A 58 -11.19 6.55 29.63
CA ILE A 58 -10.38 5.56 28.94
C ILE A 58 -10.69 4.11 29.33
N ASN A 59 -11.43 3.89 30.43
CA ASN A 59 -11.94 2.58 30.85
C ASN A 59 -13.35 2.29 30.35
N SER A 60 -13.95 3.18 29.52
CA SER A 60 -15.33 3.03 29.05
C SER A 60 -15.51 1.75 28.21
N GLU A 61 -16.74 1.25 28.19
CA GLU A 61 -17.15 0.00 27.51
C GLU A 61 -16.75 -0.05 26.05
N GLN A 62 -16.72 1.10 25.36
CA GLN A 62 -16.27 1.19 23.97
C GLN A 62 -14.81 0.75 23.72
N TYR A 63 -13.97 0.71 24.76
CA TYR A 63 -12.57 0.27 24.68
C TYR A 63 -12.32 -1.13 25.27
N LYS A 64 -13.35 -1.79 25.76
CA LYS A 64 -13.24 -3.06 26.51
C LYS A 64 -12.50 -4.14 25.74
N ASP A 65 -12.76 -4.29 24.44
CA ASP A 65 -12.07 -5.27 23.61
C ASP A 65 -10.56 -5.05 23.59
N TYR A 66 -10.11 -3.79 23.52
CA TYR A 66 -8.70 -3.44 23.53
C TYR A 66 -8.07 -3.61 24.92
N ILE A 67 -8.81 -3.25 25.97
CA ILE A 67 -8.36 -3.40 27.36
C ILE A 67 -8.21 -4.89 27.71
N ASN A 68 -9.12 -5.74 27.23
CA ASN A 68 -9.01 -7.19 27.41
C ASN A 68 -7.81 -7.78 26.66
N ALA A 69 -7.48 -7.27 25.49
CA ALA A 69 -6.36 -7.70 24.68
C ALA A 69 -5.00 -7.17 25.22
N ALA A 70 -4.99 -5.97 25.81
CA ALA A 70 -3.81 -5.30 26.37
C ALA A 70 -4.21 -4.48 27.61
N PRO A 71 -4.12 -5.03 28.82
CA PRO A 71 -4.55 -4.34 30.02
C PRO A 71 -3.74 -3.08 30.27
N MET A 72 -4.39 -2.08 30.90
CA MET A 72 -3.75 -0.84 31.33
C MET A 72 -3.46 -0.87 32.83
N PHE A 73 -2.37 -0.24 33.19
CA PHE A 73 -1.97 -0.01 34.58
C PHE A 73 -1.63 1.46 34.75
N GLY A 74 -2.20 2.10 35.77
CA GLY A 74 -1.91 3.48 36.15
C GLY A 74 -0.72 3.60 37.10
N SER A 75 -0.39 4.83 37.50
CA SER A 75 0.73 5.13 38.40
C SER A 75 0.65 4.41 39.77
N LYS A 76 -0.57 4.11 40.24
CA LYS A 76 -0.81 3.38 41.51
C LYS A 76 -0.91 1.88 41.32
N ASP A 77 -0.91 1.35 40.12
CA ASP A 77 -1.12 -0.08 39.82
C ASP A 77 0.18 -0.88 39.71
N PHE A 78 1.28 -0.39 40.27
CA PHE A 78 2.59 -1.05 40.17
C PHE A 78 2.57 -2.53 40.61
N GLU A 79 1.89 -2.85 41.71
CA GLU A 79 1.78 -4.23 42.16
C GLU A 79 0.88 -5.08 41.22
N LYS A 80 -0.15 -4.51 40.61
CA LYS A 80 -0.97 -5.21 39.61
C LYS A 80 -0.13 -5.51 38.36
N LEU A 81 0.64 -4.52 37.87
CA LEU A 81 1.57 -4.72 36.74
C LEU A 81 2.62 -5.78 37.06
N ARG A 82 3.23 -5.73 38.25
CA ARG A 82 4.20 -6.73 38.69
C ARG A 82 3.62 -8.14 38.72
N ASN A 83 2.40 -8.30 39.23
CA ASN A 83 1.71 -9.58 39.27
C ASN A 83 1.32 -10.07 37.87
N PHE A 84 0.94 -9.17 36.96
CA PHE A 84 0.71 -9.49 35.56
C PHE A 84 1.98 -10.04 34.91
N ILE A 85 3.12 -9.38 35.06
CA ILE A 85 4.41 -9.83 34.50
C ILE A 85 4.80 -11.19 35.12
N LYS A 86 4.75 -11.35 36.45
CA LYS A 86 5.10 -12.60 37.13
C LYS A 86 4.25 -13.79 36.76
N LYS A 87 2.98 -13.57 36.37
CA LYS A 87 2.10 -14.64 35.92
C LYS A 87 2.54 -15.21 34.57
N ILE A 88 3.23 -14.41 33.77
CA ILE A 88 3.63 -14.75 32.40
C ILE A 88 5.11 -15.17 32.36
N VAL A 89 5.96 -14.36 32.97
CA VAL A 89 7.41 -14.58 33.01
C VAL A 89 7.76 -15.28 34.32
N THR A 90 8.02 -16.58 34.23
CA THR A 90 8.35 -17.43 35.39
C THR A 90 9.85 -17.64 35.55
N GLU A 91 10.60 -17.58 34.45
CA GLU A 91 12.03 -17.78 34.37
C GLU A 91 12.70 -16.70 33.53
N GLY A 92 13.99 -16.45 33.75
CA GLY A 92 14.78 -15.55 32.90
C GLY A 92 15.21 -16.25 31.61
N ASP A 93 15.44 -15.49 30.58
CA ASP A 93 15.79 -15.95 29.20
C ASP A 93 17.26 -15.65 28.86
N ASP A 94 18.12 -15.37 29.83
CA ASP A 94 19.52 -14.98 29.64
C ASP A 94 19.74 -13.84 28.59
N LYS A 95 18.73 -13.02 28.37
CA LYS A 95 18.65 -11.90 27.40
C LYS A 95 18.57 -12.35 25.93
N GLU A 96 18.31 -13.60 25.64
CA GLU A 96 18.19 -14.10 24.28
C GLU A 96 16.88 -13.65 23.58
N GLY A 97 15.78 -13.59 24.33
CA GLY A 97 14.46 -13.30 23.75
C GLY A 97 14.38 -11.95 23.05
N LEU A 98 14.88 -10.90 23.67
CA LEU A 98 14.93 -9.56 23.04
C LEU A 98 15.87 -9.56 21.83
N TYR A 99 17.06 -10.15 21.97
CA TYR A 99 18.04 -10.24 20.89
C TYR A 99 17.48 -11.00 19.67
N ILE A 100 16.76 -12.10 19.90
CA ILE A 100 16.10 -12.89 18.87
C ILE A 100 15.06 -12.04 18.12
N ILE A 101 14.23 -11.30 18.86
CA ILE A 101 13.19 -10.44 18.25
C ILE A 101 13.82 -9.29 17.44
N GLU A 102 14.84 -8.62 18.00
CA GLU A 102 15.51 -7.48 17.34
C GLU A 102 16.29 -7.89 16.07
N ASN A 103 16.89 -9.09 16.06
CA ASN A 103 17.67 -9.57 14.94
C ASN A 103 16.92 -10.55 14.03
N ALA A 104 15.63 -10.76 14.26
CA ALA A 104 14.81 -11.62 13.44
C ALA A 104 14.70 -11.09 12.01
N LYS A 105 14.67 -12.02 11.05
CA LYS A 105 14.28 -11.67 9.71
C LYS A 105 12.80 -11.30 9.67
N THR A 106 12.45 -10.36 8.82
CA THR A 106 11.05 -10.03 8.60
C THR A 106 10.34 -11.22 7.95
N LYS A 107 9.32 -11.69 8.63
CA LYS A 107 8.40 -12.66 8.07
C LYS A 107 7.74 -12.06 6.84
N ARG A 108 7.58 -12.86 5.79
CA ARG A 108 6.79 -12.47 4.62
C ARG A 108 5.41 -12.04 5.07
N SER A 109 5.14 -10.75 4.96
CA SER A 109 3.89 -10.17 5.44
C SER A 109 2.69 -10.81 4.75
N LYS A 110 1.56 -10.87 5.45
CA LYS A 110 0.26 -11.12 4.82
C LYS A 110 0.04 -10.03 3.78
N LYS A 111 0.07 -10.40 2.50
CA LYS A 111 -0.15 -9.42 1.44
C LYS A 111 -1.61 -9.04 1.37
N LEU A 112 -1.89 -7.76 1.20
CA LEU A 112 -3.25 -7.25 1.10
C LEU A 112 -4.07 -8.01 0.06
N GLN A 113 -3.48 -8.32 -1.09
CA GLN A 113 -4.15 -9.07 -2.16
C GLN A 113 -4.58 -10.49 -1.76
N ASP A 114 -3.87 -11.15 -0.82
CA ASP A 114 -4.20 -12.49 -0.35
C ASP A 114 -5.22 -12.49 0.79
N SER A 115 -5.18 -11.47 1.63
CA SER A 115 -6.08 -11.33 2.79
C SER A 115 -7.30 -10.43 2.51
N PHE A 116 -7.41 -9.94 1.29
CA PHE A 116 -8.40 -8.93 0.89
C PHE A 116 -9.84 -9.34 1.21
N SER A 117 -10.23 -10.55 0.83
CA SER A 117 -11.58 -11.08 1.10
C SER A 117 -11.84 -11.26 2.60
N SER A 118 -10.82 -11.68 3.35
CA SER A 118 -10.88 -11.85 4.79
C SER A 118 -11.12 -10.50 5.49
N VAL A 119 -10.44 -9.44 5.06
CA VAL A 119 -10.66 -8.07 5.55
C VAL A 119 -12.09 -7.62 5.29
N LEU A 120 -12.63 -7.84 4.09
CA LEU A 120 -14.01 -7.48 3.76
C LEU A 120 -15.04 -8.30 4.55
N LYS A 121 -14.77 -9.57 4.85
CA LYS A 121 -15.61 -10.42 5.71
C LYS A 121 -15.63 -10.00 7.18
N GLY A 122 -14.75 -9.10 7.58
CA GLY A 122 -14.70 -8.60 8.96
C GLY A 122 -13.54 -9.09 9.80
N ASN A 123 -12.71 -9.99 9.27
CA ASN A 123 -11.55 -10.47 10.00
C ASN A 123 -10.51 -9.36 10.17
N LYS A 124 -9.84 -9.33 11.32
CA LYS A 124 -8.80 -8.34 11.64
C LYS A 124 -7.45 -8.82 11.08
N GLU A 125 -7.33 -8.90 9.75
CA GLU A 125 -6.10 -9.35 9.08
C GLU A 125 -4.97 -8.31 9.14
N PHE A 126 -5.35 -7.03 9.07
CA PHE A 126 -4.43 -5.91 9.17
C PHE A 126 -4.85 -4.99 10.29
N VAL A 127 -4.03 -4.91 11.30
CA VAL A 127 -4.20 -3.95 12.39
C VAL A 127 -3.64 -2.61 11.94
N LEU A 128 -4.46 -1.58 11.98
CA LEU A 128 -4.02 -0.22 11.67
C LEU A 128 -3.18 0.32 12.83
N ILE A 129 -2.01 0.84 12.52
CA ILE A 129 -1.03 1.28 13.53
C ILE A 129 -0.93 2.80 13.53
N ASP A 130 -0.80 3.37 14.72
CA ASP A 130 -0.54 4.79 14.96
C ASP A 130 -1.25 5.74 13.99
N ASP A 131 -0.50 6.37 13.08
CA ASP A 131 -1.02 7.35 12.12
C ASP A 131 -2.07 6.77 11.16
N GLN A 132 -1.98 5.48 10.79
CA GLN A 132 -3.05 4.83 10.02
C GLN A 132 -4.36 4.80 10.80
N LYS A 133 -4.31 4.48 12.10
CA LYS A 133 -5.51 4.46 12.95
C LYS A 133 -6.08 5.85 13.15
N VAL A 134 -5.23 6.86 13.33
CA VAL A 134 -5.64 8.27 13.44
C VAL A 134 -6.35 8.72 12.16
N ILE A 135 -5.75 8.46 10.99
CA ILE A 135 -6.34 8.83 9.70
C ILE A 135 -7.65 8.07 9.45
N PHE A 136 -7.72 6.80 9.83
CA PHE A 136 -8.92 5.99 9.71
C PHE A 136 -10.10 6.60 10.48
N GLU A 137 -9.90 6.93 11.76
CA GLU A 137 -10.95 7.51 12.60
C GLU A 137 -11.36 8.91 12.11
N GLU A 138 -10.39 9.73 11.72
CA GLU A 138 -10.67 11.06 11.17
C GLU A 138 -11.44 10.99 9.85
N ALA A 139 -11.07 10.08 8.94
CA ALA A 139 -11.80 9.86 7.69
C ALA A 139 -13.26 9.46 7.95
N LEU A 140 -13.50 8.58 8.94
CA LEU A 140 -14.85 8.19 9.33
C LEU A 140 -15.63 9.38 9.91
N ARG A 141 -15.00 10.18 10.76
CA ARG A 141 -15.61 11.39 11.33
C ARG A 141 -16.00 12.39 10.24
N ILE A 142 -15.10 12.67 9.31
CA ILE A 142 -15.36 13.58 8.19
C ILE A 142 -16.49 13.04 7.32
N GLY A 143 -16.45 11.75 6.94
CA GLY A 143 -17.46 11.15 6.07
C GLY A 143 -18.87 11.16 6.70
N VAL A 144 -18.96 10.85 8.00
CA VAL A 144 -20.24 10.93 8.74
C VAL A 144 -20.75 12.37 8.80
N ASN A 145 -19.89 13.33 9.11
CA ASN A 145 -20.26 14.76 9.18
C ASN A 145 -20.69 15.29 7.81
N ALA A 146 -19.96 14.95 6.73
CA ALA A 146 -20.31 15.32 5.36
C ALA A 146 -21.72 14.85 4.98
N HIS A 147 -22.04 13.61 5.33
CA HIS A 147 -23.36 13.03 5.07
C HIS A 147 -24.45 13.70 5.92
N LEU A 148 -24.23 13.87 7.24
CA LEU A 148 -25.24 14.44 8.17
C LEU A 148 -25.55 15.91 7.85
N HIS A 149 -24.56 16.71 7.49
CA HIS A 149 -24.74 18.14 7.23
C HIS A 149 -24.94 18.47 5.75
N ASN A 150 -24.89 17.46 4.88
CA ASN A 150 -24.94 17.62 3.42
C ASN A 150 -23.84 18.59 2.91
N GLU A 151 -22.65 18.48 3.49
CA GLU A 151 -21.47 19.32 3.17
C GLU A 151 -20.40 18.50 2.47
N LYS A 152 -20.06 18.92 1.24
CA LYS A 152 -19.02 18.23 0.47
C LYS A 152 -17.64 18.33 1.13
N SER A 153 -16.92 17.22 1.22
CA SER A 153 -15.61 17.16 1.86
C SER A 153 -14.59 16.36 1.04
N VAL A 154 -13.33 16.76 1.15
CA VAL A 154 -12.18 16.09 0.50
C VAL A 154 -11.11 15.83 1.55
N LEU A 155 -10.66 14.58 1.65
CA LEU A 155 -9.51 14.20 2.46
C LEU A 155 -8.35 13.77 1.53
N ILE A 156 -7.20 14.41 1.69
CA ILE A 156 -5.96 14.08 1.00
C ILE A 156 -5.06 13.34 1.97
N VAL A 157 -4.74 12.09 1.66
CA VAL A 157 -3.83 11.25 2.44
C VAL A 157 -2.54 11.06 1.67
N GLU A 158 -1.50 11.80 2.07
CA GLU A 158 -0.17 11.69 1.49
C GLU A 158 0.61 10.55 2.15
N GLY A 159 1.32 9.74 1.35
CA GLY A 159 2.17 8.68 1.89
C GLY A 159 3.08 8.09 0.84
N CYS A 160 4.32 7.77 1.23
CA CYS A 160 5.30 7.10 0.39
C CYS A 160 4.88 5.64 0.05
N PRO A 161 5.58 4.97 -0.87
CA PRO A 161 5.37 3.54 -1.11
C PRO A 161 5.53 2.74 0.18
N GLY A 162 4.66 1.75 0.43
CA GLY A 162 4.78 0.88 1.60
C GLY A 162 4.21 1.41 2.91
N THR A 163 3.64 2.62 2.95
CA THR A 163 3.00 3.18 4.17
C THR A 163 1.60 2.63 4.46
N GLY A 164 1.13 1.66 3.67
CA GLY A 164 -0.17 1.00 3.88
C GLY A 164 -1.38 1.78 3.36
N LYS A 165 -1.21 2.68 2.38
CA LYS A 165 -2.30 3.43 1.73
C LYS A 165 -3.47 2.53 1.31
N SER A 166 -3.19 1.47 0.55
CA SER A 166 -4.23 0.56 0.04
C SER A 166 -4.88 -0.26 1.17
N VAL A 167 -4.11 -0.63 2.20
CA VAL A 167 -4.66 -1.29 3.42
C VAL A 167 -5.67 -0.39 4.09
N LEU A 168 -5.30 0.87 4.30
CA LEU A 168 -6.18 1.87 4.91
C LEU A 168 -7.42 2.13 4.04
N ALA A 169 -7.25 2.25 2.71
CA ALA A 169 -8.33 2.46 1.76
C ALA A 169 -9.39 1.33 1.82
N ILE A 170 -8.94 0.07 1.88
CA ILE A 170 -9.83 -1.10 1.96
C ILE A 170 -10.54 -1.17 3.32
N ASN A 171 -9.85 -0.88 4.41
CA ASN A 171 -10.48 -0.84 5.73
C ASN A 171 -11.55 0.27 5.82
N LEU A 172 -11.29 1.44 5.22
CA LEU A 172 -12.27 2.52 5.12
C LEU A 172 -13.48 2.11 4.27
N LEU A 173 -13.25 1.51 3.09
CA LEU A 173 -14.35 1.00 2.24
C LEU A 173 -15.27 0.07 3.03
N LYS A 174 -14.70 -0.94 3.69
CA LYS A 174 -15.44 -1.87 4.54
C LYS A 174 -16.27 -1.14 5.59
N GLN A 175 -15.66 -0.18 6.29
CA GLN A 175 -16.32 0.49 7.40
C GLN A 175 -17.45 1.43 6.94
N PHE A 176 -17.31 2.08 5.79
CA PHE A 176 -18.39 2.86 5.19
C PHE A 176 -19.52 1.97 4.70
N LEU A 177 -19.22 0.84 4.06
CA LEU A 177 -20.22 -0.16 3.66
C LEU A 177 -21.00 -0.71 4.87
N ASN A 178 -20.33 -1.00 5.98
CA ASN A 178 -20.97 -1.46 7.22
C ASN A 178 -21.92 -0.41 7.82
N ARG A 179 -21.74 0.85 7.49
CA ARG A 179 -22.61 1.97 7.87
C ARG A 179 -23.65 2.31 6.79
N SER A 180 -23.79 1.44 5.79
CA SER A 180 -24.74 1.59 4.68
C SER A 180 -24.48 2.80 3.77
N PHE A 181 -23.24 3.34 3.76
CA PHE A 181 -22.87 4.35 2.80
C PHE A 181 -22.69 3.75 1.40
N ASN A 182 -23.19 4.43 0.37
CA ASN A 182 -22.94 4.11 -1.03
C ASN A 182 -21.50 4.45 -1.41
N SER A 183 -20.57 3.49 -1.19
CA SER A 183 -19.14 3.72 -1.21
C SER A 183 -18.42 2.83 -2.22
N PHE A 184 -17.40 3.39 -2.90
CA PHE A 184 -16.62 2.67 -3.91
C PHE A 184 -15.13 2.90 -3.76
N TYR A 185 -14.36 1.87 -4.08
CA TYR A 185 -12.91 1.96 -4.28
C TYR A 185 -12.62 2.29 -5.73
N VAL A 186 -11.83 3.33 -5.93
CA VAL A 186 -11.53 3.89 -7.25
C VAL A 186 -10.03 3.83 -7.50
N THR A 187 -9.61 3.22 -8.59
CA THR A 187 -8.22 3.28 -9.04
C THR A 187 -8.14 3.25 -10.56
N LYS A 188 -7.18 3.98 -11.11
CA LYS A 188 -6.88 3.93 -12.55
C LYS A 188 -6.28 2.58 -12.94
N ASN A 189 -5.53 1.93 -12.04
CA ASN A 189 -4.85 0.68 -12.34
C ASN A 189 -5.83 -0.48 -12.51
N SER A 190 -5.92 -1.00 -13.74
CA SER A 190 -6.79 -2.15 -14.04
C SER A 190 -6.28 -3.45 -13.43
N ALA A 191 -4.95 -3.65 -13.36
CA ALA A 191 -4.37 -4.88 -12.83
C ALA A 191 -4.76 -5.11 -11.36
N SER A 192 -4.60 -4.10 -10.51
CA SER A 192 -5.01 -4.20 -9.10
C SER A 192 -6.50 -4.49 -8.95
N ARG A 193 -7.36 -3.81 -9.74
CA ARG A 193 -8.82 -4.08 -9.72
C ARG A 193 -9.16 -5.51 -10.08
N GLU A 194 -8.58 -6.03 -11.16
CA GLU A 194 -8.89 -7.38 -11.64
C GLU A 194 -8.34 -8.45 -10.70
N VAL A 195 -7.18 -8.23 -10.09
CA VAL A 195 -6.65 -9.11 -9.03
C VAL A 195 -7.60 -9.15 -7.83
N PHE A 196 -8.10 -8.01 -7.36
CA PHE A 196 -9.07 -7.96 -6.26
C PHE A 196 -10.38 -8.66 -6.64
N LYS A 197 -10.92 -8.42 -7.83
CA LYS A 197 -12.12 -9.10 -8.33
C LYS A 197 -11.92 -10.61 -8.46
N ALA A 198 -10.77 -11.04 -8.99
CA ALA A 198 -10.44 -12.47 -9.10
C ALA A 198 -10.41 -13.15 -7.73
N LYS A 199 -9.80 -12.52 -6.73
CA LYS A 199 -9.79 -13.01 -5.34
C LYS A 199 -11.19 -13.10 -4.75
N LEU A 200 -12.04 -12.09 -4.95
CA LEU A 200 -13.44 -12.11 -4.51
C LEU A 200 -14.23 -13.24 -5.17
N LYS A 201 -13.97 -13.52 -6.46
CA LYS A 201 -14.61 -14.61 -7.18
C LYS A 201 -14.21 -15.98 -6.62
N ILE A 202 -12.92 -16.18 -6.34
CA ILE A 202 -12.40 -17.39 -5.70
C ILE A 202 -13.08 -17.63 -4.35
N ASP A 203 -13.25 -16.56 -3.55
CA ASP A 203 -13.86 -16.62 -2.22
C ASP A 203 -15.41 -16.56 -2.24
N LYS A 204 -16.03 -16.73 -3.41
CA LYS A 204 -17.49 -16.68 -3.61
C LYS A 204 -18.16 -15.35 -3.19
N MET A 205 -17.42 -14.26 -3.28
CA MET A 205 -17.87 -12.90 -2.94
C MET A 205 -18.07 -12.03 -4.20
N SER A 206 -18.42 -12.64 -5.33
CA SER A 206 -18.51 -11.96 -6.63
C SER A 206 -19.50 -10.77 -6.67
N GLY A 207 -20.52 -10.77 -5.79
CA GLY A 207 -21.44 -9.63 -5.63
C GLY A 207 -20.74 -8.30 -5.25
N LEU A 208 -19.55 -8.38 -4.67
CA LEU A 208 -18.76 -7.18 -4.30
C LEU A 208 -17.86 -6.66 -5.44
N ASN A 209 -17.84 -7.31 -6.61
CA ASN A 209 -17.01 -6.87 -7.74
C ASN A 209 -17.29 -5.45 -8.20
N ASN A 210 -18.55 -5.01 -8.06
CA ASN A 210 -19.00 -3.67 -8.46
C ASN A 210 -18.46 -2.56 -7.56
N LEU A 211 -17.89 -2.88 -6.40
CA LEU A 211 -17.27 -1.90 -5.49
C LEU A 211 -15.98 -1.30 -6.05
N PHE A 212 -15.39 -1.93 -7.09
CA PHE A 212 -14.12 -1.51 -7.70
C PHE A 212 -14.36 -0.83 -9.02
N LYS A 213 -14.20 0.50 -9.04
CA LYS A 213 -14.42 1.35 -10.21
C LYS A 213 -13.10 1.83 -10.83
N GLY A 214 -13.11 2.01 -12.14
CA GLY A 214 -12.04 2.76 -12.81
C GLY A 214 -12.21 4.27 -12.62
N SER A 215 -11.12 5.01 -12.59
CA SER A 215 -11.16 6.47 -12.42
C SER A 215 -11.95 7.21 -13.53
N GLY A 216 -12.11 6.60 -14.69
CA GLY A 216 -12.88 7.15 -15.80
C GLY A 216 -14.39 6.87 -15.76
N SER A 217 -14.91 6.30 -14.66
CA SER A 217 -16.34 5.94 -14.56
C SER A 217 -17.23 7.08 -14.06
N PHE A 218 -16.69 8.28 -13.86
CA PHE A 218 -17.40 9.37 -13.18
C PHE A 218 -17.65 10.61 -14.06
N TYR A 219 -17.28 10.56 -15.34
CA TYR A 219 -17.32 11.72 -16.24
C TYR A 219 -18.74 12.24 -16.53
N ASP A 220 -19.75 11.39 -16.42
CA ASP A 220 -21.16 11.68 -16.70
C ASP A 220 -22.08 11.47 -15.47
N CYS A 221 -21.50 11.31 -14.28
CA CYS A 221 -22.25 11.13 -13.06
C CYS A 221 -22.85 12.47 -12.56
N GLU A 222 -24.06 12.41 -12.04
CA GLU A 222 -24.69 13.54 -11.36
C GLU A 222 -23.93 13.90 -10.08
N SER A 223 -24.10 15.14 -9.64
CA SER A 223 -23.48 15.60 -8.39
C SER A 223 -23.99 14.80 -7.19
N ASN A 224 -23.07 14.41 -6.31
CA ASN A 224 -23.36 13.69 -5.05
C ASN A 224 -24.11 12.34 -5.24
N SER A 225 -23.90 11.66 -6.39
CA SER A 225 -24.46 10.33 -6.63
C SER A 225 -23.93 9.25 -5.66
N PHE A 226 -22.78 9.52 -5.03
CA PHE A 226 -22.12 8.61 -4.10
C PHE A 226 -21.87 9.30 -2.76
N ASP A 227 -21.99 8.52 -1.67
CA ASP A 227 -21.66 9.05 -0.35
C ASP A 227 -20.14 9.17 -0.21
N VAL A 228 -19.38 8.12 -0.57
CA VAL A 228 -17.91 8.10 -0.41
C VAL A 228 -17.22 7.49 -1.63
N LEU A 229 -16.25 8.20 -2.18
CA LEU A 229 -15.30 7.66 -3.17
C LEU A 229 -13.90 7.62 -2.59
N ILE A 230 -13.31 6.43 -2.54
CA ILE A 230 -11.97 6.17 -1.99
C ILE A 230 -11.03 5.93 -3.17
N VAL A 231 -10.19 6.92 -3.45
CA VAL A 231 -9.32 6.95 -4.64
C VAL A 231 -7.91 6.53 -4.25
N ASP A 232 -7.50 5.35 -4.70
CA ASP A 232 -6.13 4.88 -4.54
C ASP A 232 -5.29 5.20 -5.77
N GLU A 233 -3.98 5.41 -5.57
CA GLU A 233 -3.04 5.84 -6.61
C GLU A 233 -3.49 7.13 -7.32
N ALA A 234 -3.95 8.13 -6.55
CA ALA A 234 -4.53 9.37 -7.10
C ALA A 234 -3.55 10.15 -8.00
N ARG A 235 -2.23 9.95 -7.86
CA ARG A 235 -1.21 10.53 -8.75
C ARG A 235 -1.45 10.16 -10.21
N ARG A 236 -2.02 9.00 -10.47
CA ARG A 236 -2.25 8.46 -11.81
C ARG A 236 -3.51 8.98 -12.51
N LEU A 237 -4.34 9.78 -11.85
CA LEU A 237 -5.54 10.34 -12.47
C LEU A 237 -5.19 11.21 -13.68
N ASN A 238 -6.01 11.13 -14.71
CA ASN A 238 -5.83 11.87 -15.97
C ASN A 238 -6.71 13.12 -16.03
N LYS A 239 -6.37 14.03 -16.95
CA LYS A 239 -7.28 15.13 -17.31
C LYS A 239 -8.56 14.60 -17.92
N LYS A 240 -8.47 13.70 -18.88
CA LYS A 240 -9.66 13.18 -19.60
C LYS A 240 -9.75 11.67 -19.51
N SER A 241 -10.96 11.17 -19.53
CA SER A 241 -11.33 9.76 -19.57
C SER A 241 -11.49 9.25 -21.00
N GLY A 242 -11.73 7.94 -21.14
CA GLY A 242 -11.90 7.26 -22.43
C GLY A 242 -10.59 6.87 -23.11
N LEU A 243 -10.66 5.89 -24.01
CA LEU A 243 -9.50 5.32 -24.71
C LEU A 243 -8.71 6.39 -25.48
N PHE A 244 -9.40 7.34 -26.07
CA PHE A 244 -8.81 8.45 -26.85
C PHE A 244 -8.68 9.76 -26.06
N SER A 245 -8.87 9.74 -24.74
CA SER A 245 -8.89 10.92 -23.88
C SER A 245 -9.92 11.97 -24.36
N ASN A 246 -11.11 11.51 -24.73
CA ASN A 246 -12.19 12.29 -25.35
C ASN A 246 -13.44 12.43 -24.46
N LEU A 247 -13.46 11.80 -23.28
CA LEU A 247 -14.58 11.84 -22.35
C LEU A 247 -14.21 12.67 -21.11
N GLY A 248 -15.17 13.45 -20.63
CA GLY A 248 -15.02 14.26 -19.44
C GLY A 248 -14.05 15.45 -19.61
N GLU A 249 -13.76 16.09 -18.50
CA GLU A 249 -12.87 17.25 -18.42
C GLU A 249 -11.62 16.98 -17.57
N ASN A 250 -11.83 16.44 -16.35
CA ASN A 250 -10.76 16.13 -15.40
C ASN A 250 -11.26 15.10 -14.38
N GLN A 251 -10.57 13.97 -14.26
CA GLN A 251 -10.99 12.87 -13.39
C GLN A 251 -11.08 13.27 -11.91
N ILE A 252 -10.23 14.20 -11.44
CA ILE A 252 -10.31 14.71 -10.06
C ILE A 252 -11.59 15.54 -9.90
N LYS A 253 -11.88 16.44 -10.86
CA LYS A 253 -13.10 17.25 -10.88
C LYS A 253 -14.35 16.37 -10.85
N GLU A 254 -14.39 15.36 -11.71
CA GLU A 254 -15.49 14.41 -11.87
C GLU A 254 -15.75 13.60 -10.60
N ILE A 255 -14.69 13.07 -9.97
CA ILE A 255 -14.76 12.33 -8.71
C ILE A 255 -15.28 13.21 -7.57
N ILE A 256 -14.75 14.43 -7.42
CA ILE A 256 -15.22 15.36 -6.39
C ILE A 256 -16.66 15.79 -6.66
N ASN A 257 -17.05 16.02 -7.91
CA ASN A 257 -18.44 16.34 -8.25
C ASN A 257 -19.40 15.22 -7.83
N SER A 258 -19.07 13.99 -8.19
CA SER A 258 -19.97 12.84 -8.06
C SER A 258 -20.10 12.29 -6.64
N SER A 259 -19.28 12.73 -5.67
CA SER A 259 -19.35 12.24 -4.30
C SER A 259 -19.54 13.33 -3.26
N MET A 260 -20.17 12.96 -2.14
CA MET A 260 -20.27 13.81 -0.96
C MET A 260 -18.93 13.89 -0.24
N PHE A 261 -18.22 12.78 -0.12
CA PHE A 261 -16.88 12.69 0.46
C PHE A 261 -15.92 11.97 -0.46
N SER A 262 -14.82 12.63 -0.84
CA SER A 262 -13.74 12.03 -1.64
C SER A 262 -12.48 11.88 -0.81
N ILE A 263 -11.89 10.69 -0.77
CA ILE A 263 -10.62 10.41 -0.10
C ILE A 263 -9.59 10.10 -1.18
N PHE A 264 -8.52 10.89 -1.25
CA PHE A 264 -7.43 10.71 -2.23
C PHE A 264 -6.17 10.23 -1.54
N PHE A 265 -5.76 8.98 -1.79
CA PHE A 265 -4.46 8.46 -1.41
C PHE A 265 -3.45 8.80 -2.51
N ILE A 266 -2.43 9.56 -2.18
CA ILE A 266 -1.48 10.09 -3.15
C ILE A 266 -0.03 9.95 -2.69
N ASP A 267 0.84 9.66 -3.66
CA ASP A 267 2.28 9.83 -3.58
C ASP A 267 2.71 10.66 -4.79
N GLU A 268 3.10 11.91 -4.60
CA GLU A 268 3.44 12.81 -5.70
C GLU A 268 4.72 12.39 -6.44
N ASN A 269 5.57 11.57 -5.83
CA ASN A 269 6.81 11.08 -6.44
C ASN A 269 6.57 9.90 -7.40
N GLN A 270 5.41 9.23 -7.34
CA GLN A 270 5.09 8.06 -8.17
C GLN A 270 4.39 8.41 -9.48
N ARG A 271 5.01 9.21 -10.33
CA ARG A 271 4.50 9.46 -11.68
C ARG A 271 4.93 8.35 -12.64
N VAL A 272 3.99 7.78 -13.38
CA VAL A 272 4.24 6.67 -14.32
C VAL A 272 4.20 7.14 -15.77
N THR A 273 3.27 8.05 -16.11
CA THR A 273 3.12 8.55 -17.48
C THR A 273 3.05 10.07 -17.50
N LEU A 274 3.35 10.67 -18.67
CA LEU A 274 3.21 12.11 -18.86
C LEU A 274 1.74 12.59 -18.77
N LYS A 275 0.79 11.69 -18.92
CA LYS A 275 -0.65 11.98 -18.81
C LYS A 275 -1.15 12.00 -17.37
N ASP A 276 -0.36 11.49 -16.41
CA ASP A 276 -0.71 11.46 -15.00
C ASP A 276 -0.75 12.90 -14.47
N ASN A 277 -1.94 13.37 -14.12
CA ASN A 277 -2.23 14.76 -13.74
C ASN A 277 -2.60 14.91 -12.26
N GLY A 278 -2.70 13.79 -11.52
CA GLY A 278 -3.02 13.83 -10.10
C GLY A 278 -1.94 14.56 -9.31
N SER A 279 -2.32 15.62 -8.57
CA SER A 279 -1.46 16.32 -7.64
C SER A 279 -2.28 16.86 -6.49
N ILE A 280 -1.64 17.15 -5.37
CA ILE A 280 -2.28 17.77 -4.21
C ILE A 280 -2.89 19.11 -4.60
N ASP A 281 -2.22 19.88 -5.45
CA ASP A 281 -2.70 21.21 -5.86
C ASP A 281 -3.92 21.11 -6.79
N GLU A 282 -3.95 20.16 -7.73
CA GLU A 282 -5.15 19.93 -8.56
C GLU A 282 -6.34 19.45 -7.73
N ILE A 283 -6.11 18.57 -6.73
CA ILE A 283 -7.17 18.13 -5.80
C ILE A 283 -7.72 19.33 -5.02
N LYS A 284 -6.85 20.16 -4.44
CA LYS A 284 -7.25 21.37 -3.71
C LYS A 284 -7.99 22.38 -4.59
N LYS A 285 -7.55 22.56 -5.83
CA LYS A 285 -8.18 23.44 -6.80
C LYS A 285 -9.63 23.05 -7.04
N TYR A 286 -9.90 21.78 -7.34
CA TYR A 286 -11.27 21.30 -7.59
C TYR A 286 -12.10 21.15 -6.31
N ALA A 287 -11.49 20.86 -5.18
CA ALA A 287 -12.18 20.94 -3.89
C ALA A 287 -12.72 22.35 -3.61
N ARG A 288 -11.89 23.38 -3.82
CA ARG A 288 -12.33 24.78 -3.71
C ARG A 288 -13.40 25.15 -4.73
N TYR A 289 -13.30 24.67 -5.97
CA TYR A 289 -14.28 24.89 -7.03
C TYR A 289 -15.69 24.42 -6.63
N TYR A 290 -15.77 23.31 -5.88
CA TYR A 290 -17.02 22.77 -5.37
C TYR A 290 -17.34 23.19 -3.92
N ASN A 291 -16.64 24.16 -3.34
CA ASN A 291 -16.77 24.60 -1.96
C ASN A 291 -16.66 23.43 -0.94
N ALA A 292 -15.87 22.42 -1.26
CA ALA A 292 -15.66 21.29 -0.37
C ALA A 292 -14.70 21.62 0.78
N GLY A 293 -14.99 21.12 1.98
CA GLY A 293 -14.05 21.13 3.09
C GLY A 293 -12.77 20.36 2.73
N ILE A 294 -11.58 20.94 2.99
CA ILE A 294 -10.30 20.32 2.62
C ILE A 294 -9.56 19.89 3.87
N HIS A 295 -9.28 18.59 3.95
CA HIS A 295 -8.49 17.98 5.01
C HIS A 295 -7.23 17.36 4.41
N LYS A 296 -6.09 17.47 5.09
CA LYS A 296 -4.82 16.86 4.65
C LYS A 296 -4.17 16.12 5.81
N MET A 297 -3.80 14.87 5.58
CA MET A 297 -3.09 14.02 6.53
C MET A 297 -1.93 13.31 5.85
N LYS A 298 -0.98 12.83 6.63
CA LYS A 298 0.23 12.17 6.12
C LYS A 298 0.49 10.86 6.86
N LEU A 299 0.69 9.78 6.10
CA LEU A 299 1.20 8.49 6.57
C LEU A 299 2.74 8.57 6.63
N LYS A 300 3.31 8.30 7.79
CA LYS A 300 4.76 8.39 8.02
C LYS A 300 5.41 7.03 8.15
N SER A 301 4.70 6.05 8.74
CA SER A 301 5.25 4.73 9.04
C SER A 301 5.41 3.89 7.78
N GLN A 302 6.59 3.32 7.56
CA GLN A 302 6.91 2.42 6.45
C GLN A 302 6.79 0.96 6.89
N PHE A 303 6.11 0.12 6.10
CA PHE A 303 5.84 -1.30 6.41
C PHE A 303 6.40 -2.28 5.37
N ARG A 304 6.97 -1.78 4.27
CA ARG A 304 7.66 -2.60 3.27
C ARG A 304 9.16 -2.60 3.50
N CYS A 305 9.85 -3.55 2.90
CA CYS A 305 11.32 -3.63 2.94
C CYS A 305 11.85 -3.60 4.39
N ASP A 306 11.28 -4.43 5.25
CA ASP A 306 11.63 -4.51 6.68
C ASP A 306 11.36 -3.24 7.51
N GLY A 307 10.42 -2.40 7.05
CA GLY A 307 10.21 -1.09 7.65
C GLY A 307 11.37 -0.12 7.38
N SER A 308 12.27 -0.48 6.47
CA SER A 308 13.51 0.25 6.21
C SER A 308 13.25 1.49 5.35
N ASP A 309 13.20 2.65 5.97
CA ASP A 309 13.37 3.93 5.25
C ASP A 309 14.73 3.95 4.53
N GLY A 310 15.70 3.16 5.00
CA GLY A 310 17.02 3.00 4.42
C GLY A 310 16.99 2.43 2.99
N TYR A 311 16.10 1.47 2.68
CA TYR A 311 16.00 0.91 1.32
C TYR A 311 15.55 1.96 0.29
N LEU A 312 14.51 2.74 0.62
CA LEU A 312 14.04 3.81 -0.28
C LEU A 312 15.08 4.93 -0.40
N ALA A 313 15.72 5.30 0.71
CA ALA A 313 16.78 6.30 0.70
C ALA A 313 18.02 5.81 -0.10
N TRP A 314 18.36 4.52 0.00
CA TRP A 314 19.42 3.92 -0.81
C TRP A 314 19.03 3.93 -2.31
N LEU A 315 17.80 3.57 -2.68
CA LEU A 315 17.34 3.66 -4.08
C LEU A 315 17.38 5.09 -4.61
N ASP A 316 16.92 6.07 -3.82
CA ASP A 316 16.98 7.49 -4.19
C ASP A 316 18.42 7.93 -4.49
N ASN A 317 19.38 7.45 -3.68
CA ASN A 317 20.80 7.78 -3.83
C ASN A 317 21.41 7.06 -5.04
N VAL A 318 21.19 5.75 -5.17
CA VAL A 318 21.75 4.95 -6.29
C VAL A 318 21.22 5.40 -7.65
N LEU A 319 19.93 5.78 -7.71
CA LEU A 319 19.30 6.28 -8.94
C LEU A 319 19.46 7.79 -9.13
N GLU A 320 20.24 8.45 -8.28
CA GLU A 320 20.46 9.91 -8.30
C GLU A 320 19.18 10.74 -8.32
N ILE A 321 18.09 10.21 -7.71
CA ILE A 321 16.82 10.94 -7.56
C ILE A 321 16.99 12.02 -6.49
N ARG A 322 17.69 11.67 -5.41
CA ARG A 322 17.97 12.56 -4.27
C ARG A 322 19.19 12.05 -3.51
N GLU A 323 20.10 12.94 -3.14
CA GLU A 323 21.19 12.59 -2.25
C GLU A 323 20.67 12.19 -0.87
N THR A 324 21.18 11.07 -0.38
CA THR A 324 20.88 10.54 0.96
C THR A 324 22.16 10.04 1.63
N ALA A 325 22.10 9.85 2.94
CA ALA A 325 23.22 9.27 3.69
C ALA A 325 23.33 7.73 3.57
N ASN A 326 22.42 7.10 2.81
CA ASN A 326 22.36 5.65 2.67
C ASN A 326 23.14 5.22 1.41
N PHE A 327 24.44 5.03 1.56
CA PHE A 327 25.32 4.58 0.47
C PHE A 327 25.32 3.07 0.32
N ASP A 328 25.12 2.34 1.41
CA ASP A 328 25.10 0.88 1.45
C ASP A 328 23.70 0.37 1.75
N LEU A 329 23.35 -0.76 1.15
CA LEU A 329 22.10 -1.46 1.44
C LEU A 329 22.27 -2.29 2.72
N ASP A 330 21.26 -2.23 3.61
CA ASP A 330 21.23 -3.04 4.82
C ASP A 330 21.25 -4.54 4.46
N ASN A 331 22.09 -5.33 5.12
CA ASN A 331 22.24 -6.77 4.93
C ASN A 331 20.93 -7.58 5.17
N LYS A 332 19.92 -6.95 5.72
CA LYS A 332 18.58 -7.53 5.90
C LYS A 332 17.81 -7.68 4.59
N TYR A 333 18.19 -6.93 3.54
CA TYR A 333 17.53 -6.97 2.24
C TYR A 333 18.30 -7.86 1.27
N ASP A 334 17.67 -8.90 0.71
CA ASP A 334 18.28 -9.82 -0.25
C ASP A 334 18.33 -9.16 -1.65
N PHE A 335 19.35 -8.34 -1.90
CA PHE A 335 19.59 -7.69 -3.18
C PHE A 335 20.74 -8.37 -3.91
N LYS A 336 20.53 -8.74 -5.18
CA LYS A 336 21.52 -9.41 -6.02
C LYS A 336 21.52 -8.82 -7.41
N VAL A 337 22.72 -8.69 -7.97
CA VAL A 337 22.96 -8.34 -9.36
C VAL A 337 23.36 -9.60 -10.11
N PHE A 338 22.85 -9.77 -11.32
CA PHE A 338 23.15 -10.87 -12.21
C PHE A 338 23.72 -10.30 -13.51
N ASP A 339 24.82 -10.87 -13.99
CA ASP A 339 25.41 -10.50 -15.27
C ASP A 339 24.67 -11.17 -16.44
N ASP A 340 24.15 -12.37 -16.23
CA ASP A 340 23.37 -13.13 -17.20
C ASP A 340 21.85 -13.07 -16.87
N PRO A 341 21.01 -12.59 -17.78
CA PRO A 341 19.57 -12.54 -17.58
C PRO A 341 18.92 -13.95 -17.45
N ASN A 342 19.57 -15.00 -17.97
CA ASN A 342 19.10 -16.38 -17.77
C ASN A 342 19.26 -16.83 -16.32
N ASP A 343 20.36 -16.45 -15.65
CA ASP A 343 20.57 -16.75 -14.23
C ASP A 343 19.54 -16.01 -13.37
N LEU A 344 19.25 -14.74 -13.69
CA LEU A 344 18.18 -13.99 -13.05
C LEU A 344 16.83 -14.68 -13.23
N ARG A 345 16.50 -15.10 -14.46
CA ARG A 345 15.27 -15.84 -14.75
C ARG A 345 15.17 -17.13 -13.93
N GLN A 346 16.25 -17.91 -13.90
CA GLN A 346 16.27 -19.15 -13.13
C GLN A 346 16.08 -18.89 -11.64
N ALA A 347 16.75 -17.90 -11.07
CA ALA A 347 16.59 -17.53 -9.67
C ALA A 347 15.14 -17.17 -9.34
N ILE A 348 14.46 -16.39 -10.20
CA ILE A 348 13.05 -16.02 -10.01
C ILE A 348 12.13 -17.24 -10.15
N VAL A 349 12.35 -18.13 -11.11
CA VAL A 349 11.58 -19.37 -11.26
C VAL A 349 11.70 -20.25 -10.02
N GLU A 350 12.91 -20.43 -9.48
CA GLU A 350 13.11 -21.20 -8.24
C GLU A 350 12.39 -20.58 -7.04
N LYS A 351 12.48 -19.25 -6.88
CA LYS A 351 11.76 -18.55 -5.82
C LYS A 351 10.24 -18.65 -6.00
N ASN A 352 9.76 -18.67 -7.24
CA ASN A 352 8.34 -18.76 -7.54
C ASN A 352 7.72 -20.13 -7.17
N LYS A 353 8.50 -21.22 -7.18
CA LYS A 353 8.04 -22.56 -6.76
C LYS A 353 7.53 -22.58 -5.31
N ILE A 354 8.00 -21.66 -4.47
CA ILE A 354 7.64 -21.62 -3.05
C ILE A 354 6.17 -21.26 -2.86
N ASN A 355 5.68 -20.20 -3.55
CA ASN A 355 4.34 -19.67 -3.28
C ASN A 355 3.72 -18.89 -4.44
N ASN A 356 4.26 -19.01 -5.65
CA ASN A 356 3.78 -18.27 -6.83
C ASN A 356 3.77 -16.74 -6.70
N LYS A 357 4.76 -16.16 -5.99
CA LYS A 357 4.82 -14.71 -5.72
C LYS A 357 6.14 -14.07 -6.15
N SER A 358 6.77 -14.62 -7.17
CA SER A 358 8.00 -14.09 -7.74
C SER A 358 7.85 -13.84 -9.22
N ARG A 359 8.27 -12.69 -9.73
CA ARG A 359 8.07 -12.29 -11.13
C ARG A 359 9.28 -11.55 -11.68
N LEU A 360 9.45 -11.67 -13.00
CA LEU A 360 10.34 -10.82 -13.78
C LEU A 360 9.57 -9.60 -14.30
N VAL A 361 10.20 -8.45 -14.27
CA VAL A 361 9.68 -7.20 -14.83
C VAL A 361 10.75 -6.48 -15.65
N ALA A 362 10.34 -5.71 -16.64
CA ALA A 362 11.25 -4.91 -17.44
C ALA A 362 10.66 -3.53 -17.80
N GLY A 363 11.54 -2.58 -18.12
CA GLY A 363 11.20 -1.33 -18.78
C GLY A 363 10.81 -1.54 -20.24
N TYR A 364 10.11 -0.56 -20.83
CA TYR A 364 9.66 -0.63 -22.23
C TYR A 364 10.77 -0.35 -23.25
N CYS A 365 11.89 -1.06 -23.19
CA CYS A 365 12.95 -0.97 -24.20
C CYS A 365 12.71 -1.88 -25.40
N TRP A 366 11.87 -2.90 -25.26
CA TRP A 366 11.53 -3.86 -26.31
C TRP A 366 10.13 -3.62 -26.85
N TYR A 367 9.96 -3.87 -28.15
CA TYR A 367 8.66 -3.73 -28.79
C TYR A 367 7.72 -4.83 -28.32
N TRP A 368 6.44 -4.47 -28.18
CA TRP A 368 5.39 -5.44 -27.99
C TRP A 368 4.96 -5.99 -29.35
N ILE A 369 5.22 -7.26 -29.60
CA ILE A 369 4.93 -7.91 -30.89
C ILE A 369 3.48 -8.40 -30.87
N SER A 370 2.59 -7.69 -31.58
CA SER A 370 1.16 -7.99 -31.58
C SER A 370 0.84 -9.40 -32.16
N GLU A 371 1.66 -9.90 -33.07
CA GLU A 371 1.53 -11.24 -33.67
C GLU A 371 1.88 -12.36 -32.67
N GLY A 372 2.68 -12.06 -31.66
CA GLY A 372 3.04 -12.98 -30.58
C GLY A 372 1.97 -13.13 -29.50
N LYS A 373 0.89 -12.38 -29.55
CA LYS A 373 -0.17 -12.44 -28.56
C LYS A 373 -0.72 -13.84 -28.44
N ASN A 374 -0.60 -14.45 -27.26
CA ASN A 374 -0.96 -15.83 -26.95
C ASN A 374 -0.05 -16.92 -27.59
N LYS A 375 1.16 -16.56 -28.05
CA LYS A 375 2.17 -17.51 -28.54
C LYS A 375 3.39 -17.44 -27.65
N THR A 376 3.74 -18.55 -27.04
CA THR A 376 4.88 -18.64 -26.10
C THR A 376 6.24 -18.85 -26.81
N ASP A 377 6.23 -19.05 -28.11
CA ASP A 377 7.38 -19.25 -28.97
C ASP A 377 7.88 -17.95 -29.66
N ILE A 378 7.18 -16.84 -29.47
CA ILE A 378 7.58 -15.53 -29.98
C ILE A 378 8.03 -14.67 -28.82
N TYR A 379 9.30 -14.27 -28.82
CA TYR A 379 9.91 -13.49 -27.76
C TYR A 379 9.92 -12.00 -28.10
N ASP A 380 9.28 -11.19 -27.29
CA ASP A 380 9.30 -9.72 -27.39
C ASP A 380 10.61 -9.15 -26.85
N ILE A 381 11.07 -9.70 -25.72
CA ILE A 381 12.27 -9.27 -25.01
C ILE A 381 13.38 -10.23 -25.39
N THR A 382 14.36 -9.71 -26.12
CA THR A 382 15.51 -10.50 -26.56
C THR A 382 16.81 -9.78 -26.20
N ILE A 383 17.78 -10.53 -25.68
CA ILE A 383 19.14 -10.11 -25.40
C ILE A 383 20.07 -11.11 -26.08
N PRO A 384 20.43 -10.86 -27.35
CA PRO A 384 21.13 -11.85 -28.20
C PRO A 384 22.49 -12.30 -27.65
N GLU A 385 23.20 -11.43 -26.94
CA GLU A 385 24.52 -11.73 -26.35
C GLU A 385 24.46 -12.90 -25.35
N TYR A 386 23.29 -13.13 -24.75
CA TYR A 386 23.05 -14.21 -23.76
C TYR A 386 22.10 -15.28 -24.25
N ASP A 387 21.72 -15.27 -25.53
CA ASP A 387 20.67 -16.15 -26.07
C ASP A 387 19.38 -16.11 -25.20
N PHE A 388 19.09 -14.94 -24.65
CA PHE A 388 17.93 -14.73 -23.78
C PHE A 388 16.72 -14.29 -24.58
N GLY A 389 15.59 -14.95 -24.33
CA GLY A 389 14.31 -14.58 -24.92
C GLY A 389 13.15 -14.83 -23.98
N MET A 390 12.27 -13.85 -23.83
CA MET A 390 10.99 -13.97 -23.11
C MET A 390 9.91 -13.11 -23.75
N SER A 391 8.67 -13.50 -23.55
CA SER A 391 7.51 -12.73 -23.98
C SER A 391 7.06 -11.77 -22.90
N TRP A 392 6.49 -10.62 -23.30
CA TRP A 392 5.69 -9.82 -22.39
C TRP A 392 4.51 -10.60 -21.85
N ASN A 393 3.83 -10.06 -20.85
CA ASN A 393 2.60 -10.61 -20.26
C ASN A 393 1.49 -10.81 -21.33
N LEU A 394 1.61 -11.88 -22.10
CA LEU A 394 0.86 -12.18 -23.33
C LEU A 394 -0.58 -12.58 -23.06
N GLY A 395 -0.79 -13.40 -22.02
CA GLY A 395 -2.06 -14.06 -21.80
C GLY A 395 -3.11 -13.11 -21.24
N ASN A 396 -3.46 -13.27 -19.99
CA ASN A 396 -4.42 -12.43 -19.33
C ASN A 396 -3.70 -11.40 -18.45
N SER A 397 -3.28 -10.29 -19.08
CA SER A 397 -2.49 -9.25 -18.40
C SER A 397 -3.17 -8.68 -17.14
N SER A 398 -4.48 -8.85 -17.01
CA SER A 398 -5.24 -8.34 -15.86
C SER A 398 -5.01 -9.15 -14.58
N THR A 399 -4.71 -10.45 -14.67
CA THR A 399 -4.44 -11.33 -13.54
C THR A 399 -3.00 -11.84 -13.50
N TRP A 400 -2.13 -11.33 -14.36
CA TRP A 400 -0.73 -11.74 -14.50
C TRP A 400 0.00 -11.94 -13.17
N ALA A 401 -0.21 -11.07 -12.20
CA ALA A 401 0.48 -11.13 -10.91
C ALA A 401 0.15 -12.39 -10.08
N ILE A 402 -0.98 -13.04 -10.32
CA ILE A 402 -1.45 -14.20 -9.55
C ILE A 402 -1.55 -15.47 -10.39
N ASP A 403 -1.43 -15.40 -11.71
CA ASP A 403 -1.50 -16.56 -12.60
C ASP A 403 -0.22 -17.40 -12.45
N LYS A 404 -0.37 -18.73 -12.39
CA LYS A 404 0.76 -19.63 -12.13
C LYS A 404 1.79 -19.62 -13.26
N GLU A 405 1.31 -19.59 -14.51
CA GLU A 405 2.18 -19.67 -15.68
C GLU A 405 2.87 -18.35 -16.01
N SER A 406 2.44 -17.23 -15.40
CA SER A 406 2.99 -15.91 -15.68
C SER A 406 4.43 -15.70 -15.19
N VAL A 407 5.00 -16.64 -14.44
CA VAL A 407 6.44 -16.67 -14.14
C VAL A 407 7.29 -16.82 -15.41
N ASN A 408 6.70 -17.37 -16.49
CA ASN A 408 7.34 -17.54 -17.80
C ASN A 408 7.21 -16.30 -18.70
N GLU A 409 6.59 -15.23 -18.20
CA GLU A 409 6.36 -13.98 -18.89
C GLU A 409 6.99 -12.82 -18.11
N VAL A 410 7.33 -11.74 -18.81
CA VAL A 410 7.87 -10.52 -18.19
C VAL A 410 6.74 -9.52 -18.02
N GLY A 411 6.57 -9.01 -16.81
CA GLY A 411 5.60 -7.95 -16.51
C GLY A 411 6.14 -6.56 -16.84
N CYS A 412 5.23 -5.65 -17.10
CA CYS A 412 5.54 -4.22 -17.22
C CYS A 412 5.05 -3.44 -16.00
N ILE A 413 5.40 -2.17 -15.90
CA ILE A 413 4.98 -1.28 -14.81
C ILE A 413 3.46 -1.29 -14.60
N HIS A 414 2.67 -1.41 -15.67
CA HIS A 414 1.20 -1.38 -15.58
C HIS A 414 0.59 -2.66 -15.01
N THR A 415 1.28 -3.79 -15.12
CA THR A 415 0.81 -5.08 -14.60
C THR A 415 1.27 -5.37 -13.17
N CYS A 416 2.32 -4.71 -12.70
CA CYS A 416 2.87 -4.96 -11.36
C CYS A 416 2.63 -3.82 -10.36
N GLN A 417 2.44 -2.58 -10.80
CA GLN A 417 2.23 -1.45 -9.88
C GLN A 417 1.00 -1.64 -8.99
N GLY A 418 1.14 -1.32 -7.70
CA GLY A 418 0.07 -1.48 -6.71
C GLY A 418 -0.15 -2.92 -6.25
N LEU A 419 0.71 -3.85 -6.69
CA LEU A 419 0.71 -5.25 -6.26
C LEU A 419 1.99 -5.58 -5.50
N GLU A 420 2.01 -6.72 -4.82
CA GLU A 420 3.11 -7.12 -3.95
C GLU A 420 3.64 -8.50 -4.35
N PHE A 421 4.97 -8.60 -4.44
CA PHE A 421 5.70 -9.81 -4.75
C PHE A 421 6.73 -10.11 -3.66
N ASP A 422 7.10 -11.36 -3.48
CA ASP A 422 8.15 -11.75 -2.53
C ASP A 422 9.53 -11.52 -3.12
N TYR A 423 9.68 -11.81 -4.42
CA TYR A 423 10.91 -11.53 -5.18
C TYR A 423 10.56 -10.92 -6.52
N VAL A 424 11.33 -9.93 -6.90
CA VAL A 424 11.20 -9.26 -8.21
C VAL A 424 12.56 -9.25 -8.89
N GLY A 425 12.64 -9.87 -10.05
CA GLY A 425 13.77 -9.71 -10.96
C GLY A 425 13.48 -8.53 -11.89
N VAL A 426 14.41 -7.59 -11.99
CA VAL A 426 14.26 -6.40 -12.82
C VAL A 426 15.27 -6.45 -13.94
N ILE A 427 14.78 -6.40 -15.20
CA ILE A 427 15.63 -6.27 -16.39
C ILE A 427 15.65 -4.79 -16.76
N ILE A 428 16.83 -4.17 -16.66
CA ILE A 428 17.07 -2.78 -17.03
C ILE A 428 17.57 -2.76 -18.46
N GLY A 429 16.95 -1.97 -19.32
CA GLY A 429 17.39 -1.78 -20.70
C GLY A 429 18.20 -0.50 -20.88
N ASP A 430 18.55 -0.20 -22.14
CA ASP A 430 19.41 0.93 -22.51
C ASP A 430 18.82 2.32 -22.19
N ASP A 431 17.57 2.40 -21.76
CA ASP A 431 16.92 3.66 -21.37
C ASP A 431 17.44 4.20 -20.02
N ILE A 432 18.14 3.37 -19.23
CA ILE A 432 18.87 3.77 -18.02
C ILE A 432 20.25 3.14 -18.07
N ARG A 433 21.29 3.96 -17.99
CA ARG A 433 22.68 3.53 -18.02
C ARG A 433 23.50 4.27 -16.98
N TYR A 434 24.59 3.65 -16.56
CA TYR A 434 25.60 4.31 -15.73
C TYR A 434 26.78 4.69 -16.60
N GLU A 435 27.03 5.99 -16.77
CA GLU A 435 28.09 6.52 -17.62
C GLU A 435 28.82 7.65 -16.89
N ASN A 436 30.16 7.63 -16.92
CA ASN A 436 31.01 8.67 -16.34
C ASN A 436 30.72 9.01 -14.87
N GLY A 437 30.32 8.02 -14.08
CA GLY A 437 30.02 8.22 -12.66
C GLY A 437 28.58 8.65 -12.35
N HIS A 438 27.70 8.71 -13.36
CA HIS A 438 26.33 9.18 -13.21
C HIS A 438 25.30 8.27 -13.87
N ILE A 439 24.07 8.33 -13.38
CA ILE A 439 22.91 7.71 -14.03
C ILE A 439 22.46 8.56 -15.21
N VAL A 440 22.48 7.96 -16.39
CA VAL A 440 22.00 8.59 -17.63
C VAL A 440 20.70 7.95 -18.08
N THR A 441 19.67 8.76 -18.28
CA THR A 441 18.40 8.30 -18.83
C THR A 441 18.24 8.72 -20.28
N ASP A 442 17.80 7.79 -21.14
CA ASP A 442 17.64 8.02 -22.58
C ASP A 442 16.30 7.50 -23.09
N TYR A 443 15.29 8.37 -23.14
CA TYR A 443 13.96 8.01 -23.63
C TYR A 443 13.95 7.54 -25.10
N THR A 444 14.99 7.83 -25.89
CA THR A 444 15.06 7.41 -27.31
C THR A 444 15.34 5.91 -27.47
N LYS A 445 15.82 5.26 -26.37
CA LYS A 445 16.05 3.82 -26.28
C LYS A 445 14.80 3.03 -25.93
N ARG A 446 13.73 3.72 -25.53
CA ARG A 446 12.45 3.06 -25.27
C ARG A 446 11.75 2.71 -26.58
N ALA A 447 10.94 1.65 -26.54
CA ALA A 447 10.17 1.23 -27.70
C ALA A 447 9.24 2.36 -28.19
N LYS A 448 9.21 2.62 -29.49
CA LYS A 448 8.37 3.69 -30.10
C LYS A 448 6.88 3.49 -29.82
N THR A 449 6.45 2.28 -29.50
CA THR A 449 5.07 1.93 -29.11
C THR A 449 4.72 2.31 -27.69
N ASP A 450 5.70 2.71 -26.86
CA ASP A 450 5.46 3.11 -25.47
C ASP A 450 4.62 4.38 -25.41
N GLN A 451 3.38 4.22 -24.92
CA GLN A 451 2.44 5.33 -24.76
C GLN A 451 2.76 6.21 -23.53
N SER A 452 3.63 5.74 -22.61
CA SER A 452 3.97 6.49 -21.39
C SER A 452 4.79 7.74 -21.66
N ILE A 453 5.59 7.73 -22.74
CA ILE A 453 6.44 8.85 -23.16
C ILE A 453 5.85 9.68 -24.31
N LYS A 454 4.62 9.39 -24.72
CA LYS A 454 3.97 10.10 -25.82
C LYS A 454 3.80 11.59 -25.50
N GLY A 455 4.48 12.44 -26.27
CA GLY A 455 4.47 13.89 -26.09
C GLY A 455 5.69 14.45 -25.37
N ILE A 456 6.70 13.64 -25.05
CA ILE A 456 7.92 14.09 -24.37
C ILE A 456 8.72 15.16 -25.17
N LYS A 457 8.57 15.18 -26.51
CA LYS A 457 9.20 16.16 -27.41
C LYS A 457 8.43 17.49 -27.54
N LYS A 458 7.31 17.62 -26.86
CA LYS A 458 6.53 18.87 -26.81
C LYS A 458 6.76 19.57 -25.48
#